data_567da9e6b5083246fadbb5d71bf332ea
#
_entry.id   567da9e6b5083246fadbb5d71bf332ea
#
_cell.length_a   1.000
_cell.length_b   1.000
_cell.length_c   1.000
_cell.angle_alpha   90.00
_cell.angle_beta   90.00
_cell.angle_gamma   90.00
#
_symmetry.space_group_name_H-M   'P 1'
#
loop_
_entity.id
_entity.type
_entity.pdbx_description
1 polymer ?
#
loop_
_entity_poly.entity_id
_entity_poly.type
_entity_poly.pdbx_seq_one_letter_code
_entity_poly.pdbx_strand_id
1 'polypeptide(L)'
;INMSKKISENFPDNEYDTLVSAGEQISCSLLAGHLAANGLNSRSWMAWQIPIVTEGKHKYSRIKHINKTKILKFLKSGGIPIIAGFQGVDKNSNITTIGRGGSDSSAIMVAKFFKAERCVIYTDVEGVYTTDPNKLNSAKKIKNISYEEMLEMASLGSKVMQPDSIQDARLNRINIDVKSSFINKSGTLITKRKNIINNKIITGISSTDNDAKVTLLGVKDRPGIAASIFKPLSQNSINVDMVVQNISADGKQTDLTFTIKSNDLNKTKKIINKNKNIVFKKLIFDKNVSKVSIIGVGMISTPGVTFRMFQALAKKNINTVSYTHLRAHETQ
;
A
#
# COMPACT_ATOMS: atom_id res chain seq x y z
N ILE A 1 4.83 19.87 -0.65
CA ILE A 1 5.44 19.16 0.50
C ILE A 1 6.75 19.84 0.92
N ASN A 2 7.70 20.10 0.02
CA ASN A 2 8.96 20.73 0.41
C ASN A 2 8.80 22.19 0.87
N MET A 3 7.84 22.93 0.33
CA MET A 3 7.58 24.33 0.73
C MET A 3 7.04 24.43 2.16
N SER A 4 6.08 23.58 2.54
CA SER A 4 5.55 23.59 3.92
C SER A 4 6.63 23.27 4.95
N LYS A 5 7.51 22.31 4.68
CA LYS A 5 8.64 21.98 5.57
C LYS A 5 9.66 23.10 5.72
N LYS A 6 9.85 23.93 4.67
CA LYS A 6 10.73 25.11 4.74
C LYS A 6 10.15 26.22 5.62
N ILE A 7 8.82 26.29 5.75
CA ILE A 7 8.13 27.29 6.57
C ILE A 7 8.12 26.84 8.04
N SER A 8 7.74 25.60 8.32
CA SER A 8 7.68 25.06 9.68
C SER A 8 7.70 23.53 9.67
N GLU A 9 8.41 22.93 10.63
CA GLU A 9 8.34 21.49 10.89
C GLU A 9 6.95 21.07 11.41
N ASN A 10 6.27 21.99 12.10
CA ASN A 10 4.92 21.81 12.65
C ASN A 10 3.87 22.56 11.81
N PHE A 11 3.94 22.46 10.48
CA PHE A 11 2.97 23.07 9.58
C PHE A 11 1.56 22.52 9.86
N PRO A 12 0.53 23.38 10.07
CA PRO A 12 -0.83 22.94 10.41
C PRO A 12 -1.40 21.96 9.38
N ASP A 13 -2.02 20.89 9.86
CA ASP A 13 -2.48 19.79 9.01
C ASP A 13 -3.59 20.19 8.04
N ASN A 14 -4.51 21.08 8.44
CA ASN A 14 -5.55 21.64 7.57
C ASN A 14 -4.97 22.48 6.44
N GLU A 15 -3.98 23.33 6.74
CA GLU A 15 -3.28 24.13 5.73
C GLU A 15 -2.44 23.26 4.80
N TYR A 16 -1.86 22.18 5.32
CA TYR A 16 -1.15 21.19 4.51
C TYR A 16 -2.09 20.52 3.52
N ASP A 17 -3.27 20.08 3.94
CA ASP A 17 -4.27 19.44 3.07
C ASP A 17 -4.72 20.40 1.95
N THR A 18 -4.97 21.66 2.30
CA THR A 18 -5.30 22.71 1.33
C THR A 18 -4.18 22.91 0.31
N LEU A 19 -2.93 23.01 0.77
CA LEU A 19 -1.75 23.22 -0.06
C LEU A 19 -1.55 22.04 -1.06
N VAL A 20 -1.59 20.79 -0.58
CA VAL A 20 -1.28 19.64 -1.45
C VAL A 20 -2.44 19.30 -2.39
N SER A 21 -3.68 19.62 -2.05
CA SER A 21 -4.85 19.42 -2.92
C SER A 21 -4.85 20.33 -4.15
N ALA A 22 -4.14 21.46 -4.11
CA ALA A 22 -4.06 22.42 -5.21
C ALA A 22 -3.49 21.79 -6.50
N GLY A 23 -2.55 20.85 -6.38
CA GLY A 23 -2.00 20.13 -7.54
C GLY A 23 -3.05 19.35 -8.31
N GLU A 24 -3.95 18.67 -7.62
CA GLU A 24 -5.06 17.91 -8.22
C GLU A 24 -6.08 18.84 -8.88
N GLN A 25 -6.33 20.01 -8.29
CA GLN A 25 -7.23 21.02 -8.84
C GLN A 25 -6.67 21.59 -10.16
N ILE A 26 -5.38 21.89 -10.20
CA ILE A 26 -4.69 22.33 -11.42
C ILE A 26 -4.80 21.27 -12.52
N SER A 27 -4.42 20.03 -12.25
CA SER A 27 -4.45 18.93 -13.21
C SER A 27 -5.87 18.68 -13.74
N CYS A 28 -6.86 18.66 -12.84
CA CYS A 28 -8.27 18.50 -13.15
C CYS A 28 -8.78 19.62 -14.10
N SER A 29 -8.43 20.86 -13.79
CA SER A 29 -8.85 22.02 -14.58
C SER A 29 -8.18 22.05 -15.96
N LEU A 30 -6.88 21.74 -16.05
CA LEU A 30 -6.16 21.64 -17.31
C LEU A 30 -6.74 20.56 -18.22
N LEU A 31 -7.03 19.37 -17.68
CA LEU A 31 -7.64 18.29 -18.45
C LEU A 31 -9.04 18.67 -18.94
N ALA A 32 -9.87 19.24 -18.07
CA ALA A 32 -11.21 19.69 -18.45
C ALA A 32 -11.17 20.77 -19.54
N GLY A 33 -10.27 21.75 -19.42
CA GLY A 33 -10.05 22.81 -20.40
C GLY A 33 -9.56 22.27 -21.74
N HIS A 34 -8.61 21.32 -21.71
CA HIS A 34 -8.13 20.68 -22.94
C HIS A 34 -9.22 19.91 -23.67
N LEU A 35 -10.03 19.13 -22.97
CA LEU A 35 -11.16 18.42 -23.56
C LEU A 35 -12.19 19.37 -24.15
N ALA A 36 -12.52 20.45 -23.43
CA ALA A 36 -13.45 21.48 -23.91
C ALA A 36 -12.94 22.18 -25.17
N ALA A 37 -11.65 22.53 -25.22
CA ALA A 37 -11.01 23.11 -26.40
C ALA A 37 -11.04 22.19 -27.63
N ASN A 38 -11.15 20.87 -27.42
CA ASN A 38 -11.33 19.89 -28.48
C ASN A 38 -12.82 19.52 -28.76
N GLY A 39 -13.75 20.38 -28.34
CA GLY A 39 -15.17 20.22 -28.65
C GLY A 39 -15.93 19.24 -27.77
N LEU A 40 -15.31 18.73 -26.71
CA LEU A 40 -15.99 17.82 -25.79
C LEU A 40 -16.66 18.60 -24.66
N ASN A 41 -17.90 18.23 -24.30
CA ASN A 41 -18.62 18.82 -23.17
C ASN A 41 -17.99 18.35 -21.85
N SER A 42 -16.95 19.02 -21.39
CA SER A 42 -16.21 18.66 -20.17
C SER A 42 -16.20 19.79 -19.16
N ARG A 43 -16.11 19.42 -17.88
CA ARG A 43 -16.05 20.37 -16.78
C ARG A 43 -15.29 19.77 -15.59
N SER A 44 -14.47 20.59 -14.95
CA SER A 44 -13.81 20.27 -13.68
C SER A 44 -14.78 20.40 -12.49
N TRP A 45 -14.63 19.49 -11.52
CA TRP A 45 -15.43 19.45 -10.30
C TRP A 45 -14.52 19.27 -9.10
N MET A 46 -14.53 20.23 -8.20
CA MET A 46 -13.78 20.17 -6.95
C MET A 46 -14.61 19.51 -5.85
N ALA A 47 -13.95 19.00 -4.82
CA ALA A 47 -14.60 18.26 -3.74
C ALA A 47 -15.76 19.01 -3.05
N TRP A 48 -15.65 20.34 -2.91
CA TRP A 48 -16.70 21.18 -2.32
C TRP A 48 -17.86 21.48 -3.28
N GLN A 49 -17.66 21.44 -4.59
CA GLN A 49 -18.72 21.67 -5.58
C GLN A 49 -19.69 20.49 -5.68
N ILE A 50 -19.21 19.29 -5.40
CA ILE A 50 -19.96 18.03 -5.40
C ILE A 50 -19.78 17.29 -4.07
N PRO A 51 -20.04 17.89 -2.92
CA PRO A 51 -19.51 17.50 -1.63
C PRO A 51 -19.05 16.03 -1.54
N ILE A 52 -17.71 15.84 -1.65
CA ILE A 52 -17.05 14.57 -1.34
C ILE A 52 -16.77 14.60 0.16
N VAL A 53 -17.76 14.13 0.93
CA VAL A 53 -17.72 14.20 2.39
C VAL A 53 -16.75 13.17 2.93
N THR A 54 -15.83 13.64 3.78
CA THR A 54 -14.82 12.80 4.44
C THR A 54 -14.99 12.80 5.95
N GLU A 55 -14.41 11.80 6.59
CA GLU A 55 -14.26 11.69 8.04
C GLU A 55 -12.84 11.23 8.39
N GLY A 56 -12.41 11.54 9.61
CA GLY A 56 -11.08 11.19 10.13
C GLY A 56 -10.18 12.40 10.32
N LYS A 57 -8.89 12.14 10.45
CA LYS A 57 -7.87 13.18 10.63
C LYS A 57 -7.39 13.71 9.29
N HIS A 58 -7.00 14.98 9.25
CA HIS A 58 -6.26 15.54 8.13
C HIS A 58 -5.12 14.63 7.69
N LYS A 59 -4.76 14.63 6.41
CA LYS A 59 -3.77 13.77 5.75
C LYS A 59 -4.15 12.28 5.63
N TYR A 60 -5.18 11.81 6.37
CA TYR A 60 -5.60 10.40 6.43
C TYR A 60 -7.12 10.25 6.51
N SER A 61 -7.87 11.18 5.91
CA SER A 61 -9.33 11.14 5.89
C SER A 61 -9.84 10.04 4.96
N ARG A 62 -11.06 9.58 5.20
CA ARG A 62 -11.74 8.57 4.37
C ARG A 62 -13.02 9.13 3.78
N ILE A 63 -13.28 8.83 2.51
CA ILE A 63 -14.53 9.24 1.84
C ILE A 63 -15.69 8.45 2.43
N LYS A 64 -16.67 9.16 2.98
CA LYS A 64 -17.90 8.62 3.55
C LYS A 64 -19.06 8.68 2.58
N HIS A 65 -19.18 9.80 1.86
CA HIS A 65 -20.29 10.05 0.95
C HIS A 65 -19.86 10.96 -0.19
N ILE A 66 -20.53 10.81 -1.37
CA ILE A 66 -20.37 11.71 -2.51
C ILE A 66 -21.77 12.16 -2.96
N ASN A 67 -22.00 13.46 -3.04
CA ASN A 67 -23.24 13.99 -3.59
C ASN A 67 -23.24 13.87 -5.13
N LYS A 68 -24.07 12.98 -5.65
CA LYS A 68 -24.12 12.63 -7.08
C LYS A 68 -24.94 13.55 -7.94
N THR A 69 -25.82 14.38 -7.36
CA THR A 69 -26.91 15.06 -8.07
C THR A 69 -26.40 15.88 -9.26
N LYS A 70 -25.42 16.75 -9.03
CA LYS A 70 -24.87 17.61 -10.09
C LYS A 70 -24.15 16.80 -11.19
N ILE A 71 -23.37 15.81 -10.79
CA ILE A 71 -22.61 14.96 -11.73
C ILE A 71 -23.54 14.11 -12.58
N LEU A 72 -24.57 13.49 -11.99
CA LEU A 72 -25.54 12.69 -12.74
C LEU A 72 -26.33 13.56 -13.75
N LYS A 73 -26.68 14.80 -13.38
CA LYS A 73 -27.30 15.73 -14.31
C LYS A 73 -26.35 16.06 -15.47
N PHE A 74 -25.08 16.30 -15.19
CA PHE A 74 -24.08 16.63 -16.20
C PHE A 74 -23.78 15.43 -17.13
N LEU A 75 -23.68 14.22 -16.59
CA LEU A 75 -23.53 12.97 -17.37
C LEU A 75 -24.71 12.75 -18.31
N LYS A 76 -25.95 12.99 -17.83
CA LYS A 76 -27.18 12.87 -18.66
C LYS A 76 -27.23 13.87 -19.83
N SER A 77 -26.54 14.99 -19.73
CA SER A 77 -26.37 15.94 -20.86
C SER A 77 -25.21 15.62 -21.79
N GLY A 78 -24.64 14.41 -21.71
CA GLY A 78 -23.48 14.00 -22.50
C GLY A 78 -22.17 14.60 -22.01
N GLY A 79 -22.13 15.16 -20.79
CA GLY A 79 -20.94 15.78 -20.24
C GLY A 79 -19.94 14.78 -19.70
N ILE A 80 -18.65 15.15 -19.73
CA ILE A 80 -17.53 14.42 -19.17
C ILE A 80 -17.06 15.12 -17.89
N PRO A 81 -17.45 14.66 -16.69
CA PRO A 81 -17.02 15.27 -15.45
C PRO A 81 -15.59 14.88 -15.11
N ILE A 82 -14.73 15.87 -14.92
CA ILE A 82 -13.36 15.69 -14.43
C ILE A 82 -13.33 16.04 -12.95
N ILE A 83 -13.20 15.04 -12.10
CA ILE A 83 -13.32 15.19 -10.65
C ILE A 83 -11.92 15.21 -10.04
N ALA A 84 -11.60 16.23 -9.24
CA ALA A 84 -10.35 16.28 -8.51
C ALA A 84 -10.34 15.22 -7.42
N GLY A 85 -9.44 14.24 -7.55
CA GLY A 85 -9.21 13.18 -6.58
C GLY A 85 -8.38 13.61 -5.37
N PHE A 86 -7.98 12.64 -4.53
CA PHE A 86 -7.13 12.83 -3.36
C PHE A 86 -7.71 13.70 -2.25
N GLN A 87 -8.77 14.43 -2.48
CA GLN A 87 -9.34 15.43 -1.57
C GLN A 87 -10.82 15.17 -1.29
N GLY A 88 -11.27 15.70 -0.16
CA GLY A 88 -12.67 15.79 0.24
C GLY A 88 -12.91 17.03 1.09
N VAL A 89 -14.08 17.10 1.70
CA VAL A 89 -14.44 18.12 2.67
C VAL A 89 -14.98 17.48 3.94
N ASP A 90 -14.59 18.00 5.08
CA ASP A 90 -15.14 17.59 6.37
C ASP A 90 -16.49 18.28 6.65
N LYS A 91 -17.08 17.98 7.81
CA LYS A 91 -18.36 18.60 8.25
C LYS A 91 -18.32 20.10 8.42
N ASN A 92 -17.14 20.69 8.56
CA ASN A 92 -16.90 22.12 8.72
C ASN A 92 -16.52 22.79 7.39
N SER A 93 -16.60 22.05 6.26
CA SER A 93 -16.19 22.49 4.92
C SER A 93 -14.68 22.72 4.75
N ASN A 94 -13.85 22.23 5.67
CA ASN A 94 -12.41 22.25 5.48
C ASN A 94 -11.99 21.22 4.45
N ILE A 95 -11.00 21.56 3.62
CA ILE A 95 -10.40 20.61 2.70
C ILE A 95 -9.64 19.56 3.51
N THR A 96 -9.82 18.30 3.16
CA THR A 96 -9.12 17.15 3.74
C THR A 96 -8.47 16.34 2.65
N THR A 97 -7.38 15.62 2.96
CA THR A 97 -6.74 14.70 2.03
C THR A 97 -6.78 13.25 2.52
N ILE A 98 -6.76 12.31 1.55
CA ILE A 98 -7.00 10.88 1.80
C ILE A 98 -5.70 10.13 2.13
N GLY A 99 -4.55 10.78 1.99
CA GLY A 99 -3.27 10.14 2.21
C GLY A 99 -2.69 9.48 0.96
N ARG A 100 -1.72 8.59 1.14
CA ARG A 100 -1.04 7.94 0.01
C ARG A 100 -2.02 7.07 -0.79
N GLY A 101 -1.92 7.14 -2.12
CA GLY A 101 -2.87 6.45 -3.01
C GLY A 101 -4.28 7.04 -3.00
N GLY A 102 -4.43 8.24 -2.44
CA GLY A 102 -5.73 8.88 -2.29
C GLY A 102 -6.46 9.16 -3.60
N SER A 103 -5.73 9.38 -4.72
CA SER A 103 -6.33 9.51 -6.04
C SER A 103 -6.96 8.20 -6.51
N ASP A 104 -6.27 7.07 -6.30
CA ASP A 104 -6.80 5.74 -6.62
C ASP A 104 -8.02 5.41 -5.75
N SER A 105 -7.93 5.65 -4.43
CA SER A 105 -9.07 5.49 -3.52
C SER A 105 -10.24 6.38 -3.91
N SER A 106 -9.99 7.63 -4.33
CA SER A 106 -11.03 8.53 -4.84
C SER A 106 -11.73 7.96 -6.08
N ALA A 107 -10.96 7.45 -7.05
CA ALA A 107 -11.50 6.85 -8.26
C ALA A 107 -12.38 5.62 -7.95
N ILE A 108 -11.91 4.76 -7.04
CA ILE A 108 -12.65 3.57 -6.58
C ILE A 108 -13.95 3.97 -5.87
N MET A 109 -13.90 4.98 -5.00
CA MET A 109 -15.10 5.46 -4.32
C MET A 109 -16.07 6.15 -5.26
N VAL A 110 -15.59 6.92 -6.26
CA VAL A 110 -16.44 7.43 -7.35
C VAL A 110 -17.10 6.28 -8.09
N ALA A 111 -16.34 5.26 -8.51
CA ALA A 111 -16.89 4.08 -9.19
C ALA A 111 -17.97 3.39 -8.34
N LYS A 112 -17.75 3.23 -7.02
CA LYS A 112 -18.75 2.69 -6.09
C LYS A 112 -20.02 3.53 -6.05
N PHE A 113 -19.90 4.82 -5.76
CA PHE A 113 -21.07 5.68 -5.57
C PHE A 113 -21.90 5.88 -6.86
N PHE A 114 -21.22 5.90 -8.00
CA PHE A 114 -21.90 6.01 -9.30
C PHE A 114 -22.29 4.66 -9.90
N LYS A 115 -22.00 3.53 -9.22
CA LYS A 115 -22.26 2.16 -9.70
C LYS A 115 -21.62 1.91 -11.07
N ALA A 116 -20.38 2.35 -11.25
CA ALA A 116 -19.65 2.12 -12.47
C ALA A 116 -19.33 0.62 -12.65
N GLU A 117 -19.29 0.14 -13.88
CA GLU A 117 -18.97 -1.25 -14.21
C GLU A 117 -17.52 -1.60 -13.86
N ARG A 118 -16.62 -0.62 -13.98
CA ARG A 118 -15.18 -0.77 -13.72
C ARG A 118 -14.54 0.55 -13.36
N CYS A 119 -13.38 0.48 -12.74
CA CYS A 119 -12.48 1.61 -12.52
C CYS A 119 -11.20 1.37 -13.33
N VAL A 120 -10.79 2.31 -14.16
CA VAL A 120 -9.52 2.23 -14.90
C VAL A 120 -8.52 3.18 -14.25
N ILE A 121 -7.38 2.63 -13.81
CA ILE A 121 -6.27 3.40 -13.24
C ILE A 121 -5.17 3.50 -14.30
N TYR A 122 -4.96 4.70 -14.81
CA TYR A 122 -3.86 5.00 -15.70
C TYR A 122 -2.61 5.42 -14.90
N THR A 123 -1.48 4.76 -15.19
CA THR A 123 -0.23 4.94 -14.47
C THR A 123 0.95 4.95 -15.44
N ASP A 124 2.17 5.08 -14.95
CA ASP A 124 3.42 5.07 -15.72
C ASP A 124 3.89 3.67 -16.13
N VAL A 125 3.24 2.61 -15.63
CA VAL A 125 3.54 1.22 -15.96
C VAL A 125 2.42 0.57 -16.78
N GLU A 126 2.73 -0.48 -17.55
CA GLU A 126 1.76 -1.17 -18.42
C GLU A 126 0.75 -2.05 -17.66
N GLY A 127 0.91 -2.20 -16.35
CA GLY A 127 0.12 -3.07 -15.49
C GLY A 127 0.94 -3.68 -14.37
N VAL A 128 0.43 -4.73 -13.76
CA VAL A 128 1.11 -5.49 -12.70
C VAL A 128 1.97 -6.59 -13.32
N TYR A 129 3.21 -6.70 -12.88
CA TYR A 129 4.15 -7.71 -13.35
C TYR A 129 4.41 -8.77 -12.29
N THR A 130 4.87 -9.94 -12.71
CA THR A 130 5.24 -11.05 -11.81
C THR A 130 6.38 -10.69 -10.85
N THR A 131 7.18 -9.69 -11.17
CA THR A 131 8.16 -9.00 -10.32
C THR A 131 8.47 -7.64 -10.92
N ASP A 132 9.28 -6.83 -10.25
CA ASP A 132 9.69 -5.52 -10.78
C ASP A 132 10.48 -5.67 -12.10
N PRO A 133 9.97 -5.17 -13.23
CA PRO A 133 10.64 -5.29 -14.53
C PRO A 133 11.97 -4.52 -14.59
N ASN A 134 12.17 -3.51 -13.72
CA ASN A 134 13.45 -2.80 -13.62
C ASN A 134 14.54 -3.64 -12.93
N LYS A 135 14.14 -4.63 -12.11
CA LYS A 135 15.06 -5.57 -11.44
C LYS A 135 15.29 -6.83 -12.26
N LEU A 136 14.28 -7.26 -13.04
CA LEU A 136 14.34 -8.50 -13.80
C LEU A 136 13.64 -8.35 -15.16
N ASN A 137 14.42 -8.28 -16.24
CA ASN A 137 13.91 -8.11 -17.61
C ASN A 137 12.96 -9.23 -18.07
N SER A 138 13.05 -10.44 -17.48
CA SER A 138 12.16 -11.57 -17.78
C SER A 138 10.81 -11.50 -17.04
N ALA A 139 10.54 -10.43 -16.28
CA ALA A 139 9.26 -10.21 -15.62
C ALA A 139 8.13 -10.20 -16.66
N LYS A 140 7.04 -10.91 -16.35
CA LYS A 140 5.88 -11.02 -17.25
C LYS A 140 4.71 -10.25 -16.71
N LYS A 141 4.01 -9.52 -17.58
CA LYS A 141 2.78 -8.84 -17.21
C LYS A 141 1.68 -9.85 -16.85
N ILE A 142 1.00 -9.60 -15.74
CA ILE A 142 -0.11 -10.41 -15.25
C ILE A 142 -1.39 -9.88 -15.90
N LYS A 143 -2.14 -10.74 -16.60
CA LYS A 143 -3.40 -10.34 -17.23
C LYS A 143 -4.50 -10.11 -16.19
N ASN A 144 -4.67 -11.07 -15.28
CA ASN A 144 -5.68 -11.03 -14.23
C ASN A 144 -5.04 -11.41 -12.90
N ILE A 145 -5.37 -10.65 -11.84
CA ILE A 145 -4.89 -10.90 -10.47
C ILE A 145 -6.06 -10.71 -9.49
N SER A 146 -6.10 -11.51 -8.43
CA SER A 146 -7.11 -11.33 -7.38
C SER A 146 -6.79 -10.13 -6.49
N TYR A 147 -7.83 -9.60 -5.81
CA TYR A 147 -7.61 -8.53 -4.83
C TYR A 147 -6.64 -8.97 -3.74
N GLU A 148 -6.74 -10.22 -3.29
CA GLU A 148 -5.90 -10.80 -2.25
C GLU A 148 -4.44 -10.83 -2.67
N GLU A 149 -4.15 -11.39 -3.84
CA GLU A 149 -2.79 -11.46 -4.40
C GLU A 149 -2.22 -10.05 -4.66
N MET A 150 -3.04 -9.13 -5.18
CA MET A 150 -2.60 -7.75 -5.42
C MET A 150 -2.34 -6.99 -4.13
N LEU A 151 -3.19 -7.18 -3.10
CA LEU A 151 -3.01 -6.58 -1.78
C LEU A 151 -1.70 -7.08 -1.14
N GLU A 152 -1.44 -8.37 -1.24
CA GLU A 152 -0.20 -8.97 -0.75
C GLU A 152 1.02 -8.42 -1.50
N MET A 153 0.98 -8.38 -2.84
CA MET A 153 2.06 -7.77 -3.64
C MET A 153 2.32 -6.32 -3.25
N ALA A 154 1.28 -5.51 -3.10
CA ALA A 154 1.40 -4.10 -2.73
C ALA A 154 1.98 -3.93 -1.31
N SER A 155 1.53 -4.73 -0.36
CA SER A 155 2.01 -4.72 1.02
C SER A 155 3.48 -5.15 1.13
N LEU A 156 3.93 -6.00 0.22
CA LEU A 156 5.27 -6.56 0.17
C LEU A 156 6.23 -5.79 -0.75
N GLY A 157 5.82 -4.65 -1.28
CA GLY A 157 6.72 -3.71 -1.98
C GLY A 157 6.44 -3.45 -3.46
N SER A 158 5.39 -4.03 -4.04
CA SER A 158 4.93 -3.60 -5.36
C SER A 158 4.38 -2.18 -5.28
N LYS A 159 4.87 -1.28 -6.15
CA LYS A 159 4.54 0.15 -6.10
C LYS A 159 3.42 0.55 -7.05
N VAL A 160 2.80 -0.39 -7.74
CA VAL A 160 1.80 -0.11 -8.80
C VAL A 160 0.53 0.51 -8.22
N MET A 161 0.08 0.01 -7.07
CA MET A 161 -1.05 0.56 -6.32
C MET A 161 -0.78 0.51 -4.82
N GLN A 162 -1.45 1.39 -4.06
CA GLN A 162 -1.36 1.37 -2.60
C GLN A 162 -2.31 0.30 -2.01
N PRO A 163 -1.92 -0.37 -0.91
CA PRO A 163 -2.74 -1.41 -0.26
C PRO A 163 -4.15 -0.92 0.10
N ASP A 164 -4.27 0.29 0.63
CA ASP A 164 -5.56 0.87 1.04
C ASP A 164 -6.54 0.98 -0.13
N SER A 165 -6.06 1.40 -1.31
CA SER A 165 -6.88 1.51 -2.52
C SER A 165 -7.39 0.14 -3.00
N ILE A 166 -6.54 -0.89 -2.92
CA ILE A 166 -6.92 -2.27 -3.28
C ILE A 166 -7.95 -2.81 -2.28
N GLN A 167 -7.76 -2.53 -1.00
CA GLN A 167 -8.71 -2.91 0.04
C GLN A 167 -10.08 -2.24 -0.16
N ASP A 168 -10.10 -0.94 -0.52
CA ASP A 168 -11.32 -0.22 -0.86
C ASP A 168 -12.04 -0.88 -2.04
N ALA A 169 -11.30 -1.25 -3.10
CA ALA A 169 -11.86 -1.94 -4.26
C ALA A 169 -12.43 -3.31 -3.89
N ARG A 170 -11.71 -4.10 -3.10
CA ARG A 170 -12.14 -5.41 -2.60
C ARG A 170 -13.45 -5.31 -1.81
N LEU A 171 -13.51 -4.43 -0.81
CA LEU A 171 -14.68 -4.23 0.05
C LEU A 171 -15.91 -3.77 -0.76
N ASN A 172 -15.69 -2.94 -1.77
CA ASN A 172 -16.76 -2.40 -2.59
C ASN A 172 -17.02 -3.19 -3.88
N ARG A 173 -16.26 -4.27 -4.11
CA ARG A 173 -16.39 -5.18 -5.28
C ARG A 173 -16.21 -4.46 -6.62
N ILE A 174 -15.32 -3.47 -6.69
CA ILE A 174 -15.03 -2.70 -7.89
C ILE A 174 -13.87 -3.34 -8.63
N ASN A 175 -14.09 -3.79 -9.86
CA ASN A 175 -13.02 -4.25 -10.74
C ASN A 175 -12.12 -3.08 -11.13
N ILE A 176 -10.80 -3.29 -11.09
CA ILE A 176 -9.81 -2.29 -11.47
C ILE A 176 -9.02 -2.77 -12.68
N ASP A 177 -8.99 -1.97 -13.73
CA ASP A 177 -8.07 -2.13 -14.87
C ASP A 177 -6.87 -1.20 -14.66
N VAL A 178 -5.68 -1.75 -14.46
CA VAL A 178 -4.43 -0.96 -14.39
C VAL A 178 -3.82 -0.91 -15.78
N LYS A 179 -3.63 0.30 -16.32
CA LYS A 179 -3.15 0.53 -17.69
C LYS A 179 -2.08 1.62 -17.73
N SER A 180 -1.26 1.60 -18.78
CA SER A 180 -0.32 2.69 -19.04
C SER A 180 -1.03 3.94 -19.57
N SER A 181 -0.58 5.11 -19.11
CA SER A 181 -0.96 6.41 -19.67
C SER A 181 -0.32 6.67 -21.03
N PHE A 182 0.75 5.97 -21.39
CA PHE A 182 1.58 6.25 -22.55
C PHE A 182 1.39 5.27 -23.70
N ILE A 183 0.87 4.07 -23.43
CA ILE A 183 0.80 2.98 -24.42
C ILE A 183 -0.61 2.41 -24.42
N ASN A 184 -1.23 2.38 -25.60
CA ASN A 184 -2.57 1.80 -25.75
C ASN A 184 -2.50 0.27 -25.90
N LYS A 185 -2.30 -0.40 -24.77
CA LYS A 185 -2.29 -1.87 -24.66
C LYS A 185 -3.19 -2.32 -23.51
N SER A 186 -3.57 -3.61 -23.55
CA SER A 186 -4.27 -4.24 -22.43
C SER A 186 -3.39 -4.22 -21.17
N GLY A 187 -3.96 -3.83 -20.05
CA GLY A 187 -3.30 -3.78 -18.74
C GLY A 187 -3.49 -5.04 -17.91
N THR A 188 -3.62 -4.85 -16.61
CA THR A 188 -3.93 -5.90 -15.63
C THR A 188 -5.30 -5.68 -15.03
N LEU A 189 -6.17 -6.69 -15.07
CA LEU A 189 -7.45 -6.68 -14.39
C LEU A 189 -7.30 -7.21 -12.96
N ILE A 190 -7.64 -6.37 -11.97
CA ILE A 190 -7.73 -6.76 -10.56
C ILE A 190 -9.21 -7.04 -10.27
N THR A 191 -9.53 -8.26 -9.84
CA THR A 191 -10.91 -8.73 -9.67
C THR A 191 -11.02 -9.79 -8.59
N LYS A 192 -12.22 -10.32 -8.34
CA LYS A 192 -12.43 -11.44 -7.42
C LYS A 192 -11.76 -12.72 -7.92
N ARG A 193 -11.20 -13.51 -7.01
CA ARG A 193 -10.54 -14.79 -7.32
C ARG A 193 -11.39 -15.73 -8.18
N LYS A 194 -12.68 -15.86 -7.90
CA LYS A 194 -13.60 -16.71 -8.67
C LYS A 194 -13.70 -16.36 -10.16
N ASN A 195 -13.33 -15.14 -10.53
CA ASN A 195 -13.37 -14.66 -11.91
C ASN A 195 -12.04 -14.92 -12.66
N ILE A 196 -11.06 -15.55 -11.99
CA ILE A 196 -9.73 -15.79 -12.56
C ILE A 196 -9.57 -17.25 -12.87
N ILE A 197 -9.55 -17.57 -14.15
CA ILE A 197 -9.21 -18.91 -14.65
C ILE A 197 -7.68 -18.97 -14.77
N ASN A 198 -6.99 -19.24 -13.66
CA ASN A 198 -5.54 -19.38 -13.66
C ASN A 198 -5.09 -20.35 -12.57
N ASN A 199 -4.46 -21.45 -12.98
CA ASN A 199 -3.95 -22.50 -12.10
C ASN A 199 -2.48 -22.28 -11.70
N LYS A 200 -1.97 -21.06 -11.76
CA LYS A 200 -0.59 -20.78 -11.35
C LYS A 200 -0.47 -20.87 -9.83
N ILE A 201 0.49 -21.65 -9.39
CA ILE A 201 0.82 -21.81 -7.97
C ILE A 201 1.40 -20.50 -7.41
N ILE A 202 2.29 -19.86 -8.19
CA ILE A 202 2.95 -18.60 -7.86
C ILE A 202 2.49 -17.55 -8.88
N THR A 203 1.95 -16.45 -8.38
CA THR A 203 1.50 -15.31 -9.18
C THR A 203 2.60 -14.28 -9.36
N GLY A 204 3.39 -14.06 -8.31
CA GLY A 204 4.47 -13.08 -8.37
C GLY A 204 5.50 -13.22 -7.25
N ILE A 205 6.55 -12.40 -7.37
CA ILE A 205 7.62 -12.25 -6.38
C ILE A 205 7.81 -10.76 -6.15
N SER A 206 7.75 -10.35 -4.89
CA SER A 206 8.05 -8.99 -4.47
C SER A 206 9.35 -8.93 -3.67
N SER A 207 10.09 -7.84 -3.78
CA SER A 207 11.31 -7.64 -2.99
C SER A 207 11.42 -6.21 -2.47
N THR A 208 11.92 -6.08 -1.24
CA THR A 208 12.29 -4.78 -0.65
C THR A 208 13.74 -4.83 -0.17
N ASP A 209 14.47 -3.76 -0.45
CA ASP A 209 15.88 -3.61 -0.09
C ASP A 209 16.07 -2.53 1.00
N ASN A 210 14.99 -1.99 1.53
CA ASN A 210 15.00 -0.93 2.55
C ASN A 210 14.53 -1.44 3.92
N ASP A 211 14.90 -2.66 4.26
CA ASP A 211 14.58 -3.25 5.54
C ASP A 211 15.87 -3.47 6.35
N ALA A 212 15.75 -3.42 7.66
CA ALA A 212 16.82 -3.75 8.60
C ALA A 212 16.32 -4.78 9.60
N LYS A 213 17.17 -5.75 9.90
CA LYS A 213 16.92 -6.78 10.91
C LYS A 213 17.44 -6.32 12.26
N VAL A 214 16.63 -6.50 13.28
CA VAL A 214 16.96 -6.23 14.68
C VAL A 214 16.78 -7.52 15.46
N THR A 215 17.82 -7.95 16.20
CA THR A 215 17.78 -9.16 17.03
C THR A 215 18.18 -8.82 18.46
N LEU A 216 17.29 -9.12 19.42
CA LEU A 216 17.58 -9.11 20.84
C LEU A 216 17.86 -10.55 21.26
N LEU A 217 19.10 -10.81 21.69
CA LEU A 217 19.51 -12.12 22.17
C LEU A 217 19.36 -12.22 23.70
N GLY A 218 18.91 -13.38 24.17
CA GLY A 218 18.83 -13.70 25.58
C GLY A 218 17.87 -12.79 26.37
N VAL A 219 16.73 -12.46 25.78
CA VAL A 219 15.64 -11.77 26.47
C VAL A 219 15.00 -12.73 27.45
N LYS A 220 14.80 -12.31 28.72
CA LYS A 220 14.12 -13.13 29.71
C LYS A 220 12.68 -13.42 29.26
N ASP A 221 12.38 -14.71 29.06
CA ASP A 221 11.05 -15.11 28.61
C ASP A 221 10.02 -14.95 29.76
N ARG A 222 8.99 -14.15 29.51
CA ARG A 222 7.87 -13.91 30.43
C ARG A 222 6.68 -13.37 29.66
N PRO A 223 5.46 -13.64 30.15
CA PRO A 223 4.26 -13.04 29.55
C PRO A 223 4.36 -11.51 29.43
N GLY A 224 4.05 -10.97 28.27
CA GLY A 224 4.07 -9.53 28.00
C GLY A 224 5.42 -8.94 27.58
N ILE A 225 6.50 -9.74 27.48
CA ILE A 225 7.81 -9.22 27.06
C ILE A 225 7.78 -8.63 25.67
N ALA A 226 7.15 -9.26 24.69
CA ALA A 226 7.00 -8.76 23.34
C ALA A 226 6.23 -7.41 23.34
N ALA A 227 5.15 -7.31 24.10
CA ALA A 227 4.41 -6.06 24.24
C ALA A 227 5.27 -4.93 24.81
N SER A 228 6.13 -5.21 25.80
CA SER A 228 7.03 -4.21 26.39
C SER A 228 8.12 -3.75 25.42
N ILE A 229 8.50 -4.57 24.44
CA ILE A 229 9.46 -4.22 23.38
C ILE A 229 8.78 -3.40 22.28
N PHE A 230 7.59 -3.82 21.81
CA PHE A 230 6.94 -3.21 20.66
C PHE A 230 6.10 -1.97 21.00
N LYS A 231 5.56 -1.84 22.21
CA LYS A 231 4.78 -0.66 22.63
C LYS A 231 5.54 0.66 22.45
N PRO A 232 6.79 0.81 22.91
CA PRO A 232 7.56 2.04 22.69
C PRO A 232 7.85 2.31 21.20
N LEU A 233 8.03 1.28 20.39
CA LEU A 233 8.25 1.42 18.95
C LEU A 233 6.98 1.96 18.28
N SER A 234 5.82 1.38 18.57
CA SER A 234 4.52 1.83 18.08
C SER A 234 4.21 3.28 18.49
N GLN A 235 4.46 3.65 19.76
CA GLN A 235 4.27 5.02 20.25
C GLN A 235 5.16 6.04 19.53
N ASN A 236 6.26 5.60 18.95
CA ASN A 236 7.17 6.39 18.15
C ASN A 236 6.95 6.25 16.64
N SER A 237 5.80 5.69 16.21
CA SER A 237 5.44 5.48 14.81
C SER A 237 6.45 4.63 14.03
N ILE A 238 7.13 3.69 14.71
CA ILE A 238 8.00 2.70 14.07
C ILE A 238 7.16 1.49 13.76
N ASN A 239 7.02 1.17 12.47
CA ASN A 239 6.32 -0.02 12.03
C ASN A 239 7.25 -1.24 12.07
N VAL A 240 6.79 -2.30 12.72
CA VAL A 240 7.48 -3.60 12.79
C VAL A 240 6.75 -4.54 11.83
N ASP A 241 7.49 -5.21 10.97
CA ASP A 241 6.92 -6.09 9.95
C ASP A 241 7.03 -7.56 10.37
N MET A 242 8.15 -8.21 10.14
CA MET A 242 8.35 -9.61 10.50
C MET A 242 8.76 -9.71 11.98
N VAL A 243 8.19 -10.66 12.71
CA VAL A 243 8.60 -10.98 14.09
C VAL A 243 8.83 -12.48 14.19
N VAL A 244 10.00 -12.88 14.66
CA VAL A 244 10.37 -14.27 14.93
C VAL A 244 10.88 -14.39 16.37
N GLN A 245 10.33 -15.31 17.12
CA GLN A 245 10.73 -15.60 18.49
C GLN A 245 11.23 -17.04 18.56
N ASN A 246 12.46 -17.23 19.02
CA ASN A 246 13.06 -18.54 19.27
C ASN A 246 13.30 -18.69 20.76
N ILE A 247 12.74 -19.73 21.34
CA ILE A 247 12.90 -20.05 22.77
C ILE A 247 14.22 -20.82 22.94
N SER A 248 15.01 -20.45 23.94
CA SER A 248 16.21 -21.18 24.32
C SER A 248 15.89 -22.61 24.82
N ALA A 249 16.86 -23.51 24.72
CA ALA A 249 16.66 -24.92 25.10
C ALA A 249 16.26 -25.12 26.56
N ASP A 250 16.58 -24.18 27.45
CA ASP A 250 16.22 -24.20 28.87
C ASP A 250 14.86 -23.53 29.17
N GLY A 251 14.18 -23.01 28.14
CA GLY A 251 12.89 -22.33 28.26
C GLY A 251 12.91 -21.00 29.01
N LYS A 252 14.08 -20.53 29.46
CA LYS A 252 14.19 -19.33 30.34
C LYS A 252 14.46 -18.03 29.58
N GLN A 253 14.96 -18.15 28.37
CA GLN A 253 15.32 -17.01 27.53
C GLN A 253 14.75 -17.18 26.12
N THR A 254 14.60 -16.07 25.45
CA THR A 254 14.14 -16.05 24.08
C THR A 254 14.99 -15.10 23.26
N ASP A 255 15.24 -15.45 22.01
CA ASP A 255 15.80 -14.53 21.03
C ASP A 255 14.65 -13.98 20.20
N LEU A 256 14.54 -12.66 20.18
CA LEU A 256 13.50 -11.96 19.43
C LEU A 256 14.13 -11.24 18.24
N THR A 257 13.73 -11.65 17.05
CA THR A 257 14.16 -11.01 15.79
C THR A 257 12.96 -10.34 15.14
N PHE A 258 13.14 -9.11 14.66
CA PHE A 258 12.12 -8.42 13.89
C PHE A 258 12.74 -7.52 12.82
N THR A 259 11.92 -7.11 11.84
CA THR A 259 12.34 -6.19 10.78
C THR A 259 11.62 -4.85 10.91
N ILE A 260 12.33 -3.81 10.52
CA ILE A 260 11.87 -2.41 10.47
C ILE A 260 12.39 -1.77 9.18
N LYS A 261 11.91 -0.59 8.84
CA LYS A 261 12.54 0.19 7.76
C LYS A 261 13.93 0.66 8.19
N SER A 262 14.91 0.59 7.27
CA SER A 262 16.30 0.96 7.54
C SER A 262 16.45 2.39 8.07
N ASN A 263 15.57 3.30 7.65
CA ASN A 263 15.56 4.69 8.13
C ASN A 263 15.20 4.81 9.62
N ASP A 264 14.48 3.84 10.19
CA ASP A 264 14.05 3.84 11.59
C ASP A 264 15.08 3.19 12.53
N LEU A 265 16.17 2.65 11.98
CA LEU A 265 17.11 1.86 12.75
C LEU A 265 17.77 2.62 13.91
N ASN A 266 18.24 3.85 13.64
CA ASN A 266 18.88 4.67 14.67
C ASN A 266 17.90 5.07 15.79
N LYS A 267 16.64 5.34 15.41
CA LYS A 267 15.57 5.66 16.37
C LYS A 267 15.22 4.42 17.21
N THR A 268 15.10 3.27 16.58
CA THR A 268 14.85 1.97 17.24
C THR A 268 15.95 1.65 18.25
N LYS A 269 17.22 1.79 17.86
CA LYS A 269 18.38 1.57 18.75
C LYS A 269 18.31 2.42 20.01
N LYS A 270 17.97 3.72 19.85
CA LYS A 270 17.85 4.64 20.99
C LYS A 270 16.68 4.25 21.92
N ILE A 271 15.54 3.83 21.35
CA ILE A 271 14.35 3.47 22.12
C ILE A 271 14.61 2.18 22.92
N ILE A 272 15.16 1.15 22.31
CA ILE A 272 15.41 -0.14 22.96
C ILE A 272 16.46 0.04 24.07
N ASN A 273 17.57 0.73 23.83
CA ASN A 273 18.62 0.93 24.82
C ASN A 273 18.18 1.80 26.01
N LYS A 274 17.21 2.71 25.82
CA LYS A 274 16.66 3.53 26.92
C LYS A 274 15.62 2.80 27.77
N ASN A 275 15.09 1.68 27.29
CA ASN A 275 14.02 0.96 27.99
C ASN A 275 14.60 0.00 29.02
N LYS A 276 14.68 0.47 30.28
CA LYS A 276 15.19 -0.33 31.42
C LYS A 276 14.34 -1.55 31.76
N ASN A 277 13.13 -1.67 31.24
CA ASN A 277 12.23 -2.81 31.48
C ASN A 277 12.55 -4.01 30.57
N ILE A 278 13.42 -3.85 29.59
CA ILE A 278 13.84 -4.90 28.67
C ILE A 278 15.26 -5.32 29.05
N VAL A 279 15.38 -6.54 29.57
CA VAL A 279 16.68 -7.15 29.88
C VAL A 279 17.03 -8.11 28.75
N PHE A 280 18.15 -7.88 28.09
CA PHE A 280 18.69 -8.72 27.02
C PHE A 280 20.22 -8.80 27.13
N LYS A 281 20.81 -9.87 26.57
CA LYS A 281 22.27 -10.05 26.57
C LYS A 281 22.97 -9.23 25.49
N LYS A 282 22.41 -9.21 24.29
CA LYS A 282 23.00 -8.53 23.14
C LYS A 282 21.94 -8.02 22.18
N LEU A 283 22.19 -6.84 21.60
CA LEU A 283 21.36 -6.23 20.56
C LEU A 283 22.17 -6.20 19.26
N ILE A 284 21.67 -6.86 18.22
CA ILE A 284 22.32 -6.98 16.91
C ILE A 284 21.47 -6.29 15.86
N PHE A 285 22.13 -5.54 14.97
CA PHE A 285 21.50 -4.88 13.83
C PHE A 285 22.18 -5.32 12.54
N ASP A 286 21.36 -5.59 11.52
CA ASP A 286 21.82 -5.87 10.18
C ASP A 286 21.05 -5.01 9.18
N LYS A 287 21.77 -4.16 8.43
CA LYS A 287 21.20 -3.27 7.42
C LYS A 287 21.25 -3.87 6.01
N ASN A 288 22.06 -4.90 5.81
CA ASN A 288 22.32 -5.50 4.51
C ASN A 288 21.40 -6.70 4.27
N VAL A 289 20.11 -6.51 4.55
CA VAL A 289 19.10 -7.55 4.34
C VAL A 289 18.08 -7.09 3.31
N SER A 290 17.77 -7.99 2.38
CA SER A 290 16.66 -7.82 1.45
C SER A 290 15.56 -8.82 1.83
N LYS A 291 14.31 -8.35 1.82
CA LYS A 291 13.17 -9.22 1.98
C LYS A 291 12.65 -9.63 0.60
N VAL A 292 12.55 -10.92 0.34
CA VAL A 292 11.95 -11.50 -0.86
C VAL A 292 10.72 -12.29 -0.46
N SER A 293 9.60 -12.01 -1.09
CA SER A 293 8.30 -12.63 -0.82
C SER A 293 7.75 -13.28 -2.07
N ILE A 294 7.34 -14.53 -1.97
CA ILE A 294 6.65 -15.27 -3.03
C ILE A 294 5.16 -15.17 -2.76
N ILE A 295 4.40 -14.77 -3.78
CA ILE A 295 2.96 -14.53 -3.70
C ILE A 295 2.23 -15.49 -4.63
N GLY A 296 1.17 -16.11 -4.14
CA GLY A 296 0.30 -16.96 -4.93
C GLY A 296 -0.62 -17.82 -4.07
N VAL A 297 -1.91 -17.70 -4.29
CA VAL A 297 -2.94 -18.48 -3.54
C VAL A 297 -2.76 -19.99 -3.72
N GLY A 298 -2.25 -20.43 -4.87
CA GLY A 298 -1.97 -21.86 -5.15
C GLY A 298 -0.90 -22.50 -4.26
N MET A 299 -0.10 -21.69 -3.54
CA MET A 299 0.92 -22.21 -2.63
C MET A 299 0.33 -22.91 -1.40
N ILE A 300 -0.86 -22.53 -0.95
CA ILE A 300 -1.53 -23.10 0.22
C ILE A 300 -1.77 -24.61 0.04
N SER A 301 -2.18 -25.01 -1.15
CA SER A 301 -2.54 -26.39 -1.49
C SER A 301 -1.44 -27.18 -2.19
N THR A 302 -0.27 -26.57 -2.46
CA THR A 302 0.79 -27.21 -3.24
C THR A 302 2.04 -27.42 -2.40
N PRO A 303 2.35 -28.66 -1.98
CA PRO A 303 3.59 -28.99 -1.30
C PRO A 303 4.84 -28.70 -2.15
N GLY A 304 5.95 -28.41 -1.49
CA GLY A 304 7.26 -28.29 -2.12
C GLY A 304 7.61 -26.92 -2.73
N VAL A 305 6.76 -25.90 -2.63
CA VAL A 305 7.10 -24.54 -3.08
C VAL A 305 8.28 -23.99 -2.30
N THR A 306 8.25 -24.11 -0.96
CA THR A 306 9.33 -23.71 -0.07
C THR A 306 10.66 -24.42 -0.41
N PHE A 307 10.60 -25.73 -0.66
CA PHE A 307 11.80 -26.49 -1.07
C PHE A 307 12.40 -25.92 -2.37
N ARG A 308 11.58 -25.71 -3.41
CA ARG A 308 12.05 -25.14 -4.68
C ARG A 308 12.65 -23.75 -4.52
N MET A 309 12.09 -22.92 -3.66
CA MET A 309 12.64 -21.60 -3.33
C MET A 309 14.05 -21.74 -2.74
N PHE A 310 14.23 -22.52 -1.67
CA PHE A 310 15.54 -22.72 -1.05
C PHE A 310 16.55 -23.39 -1.98
N GLN A 311 16.10 -24.35 -2.81
CA GLN A 311 16.96 -24.97 -3.82
C GLN A 311 17.45 -23.94 -4.85
N ALA A 312 16.58 -23.01 -5.28
CA ALA A 312 16.97 -21.96 -6.22
C ALA A 312 18.00 -20.99 -5.61
N LEU A 313 17.84 -20.61 -4.32
CA LEU A 313 18.78 -19.77 -3.58
C LEU A 313 20.12 -20.49 -3.38
N ALA A 314 20.10 -21.76 -2.97
CA ALA A 314 21.29 -22.57 -2.78
C ALA A 314 22.12 -22.74 -4.08
N LYS A 315 21.46 -22.97 -5.23
CA LYS A 315 22.13 -23.02 -6.55
C LYS A 315 22.87 -21.71 -6.91
N LYS A 316 22.51 -20.60 -6.28
CA LYS A 316 23.13 -19.29 -6.48
C LYS A 316 24.06 -18.89 -5.33
N ASN A 317 24.35 -19.79 -4.41
CA ASN A 317 25.13 -19.54 -3.19
C ASN A 317 24.58 -18.38 -2.35
N ILE A 318 23.24 -18.19 -2.35
CA ILE A 318 22.57 -17.17 -1.55
C ILE A 318 22.13 -17.82 -0.23
N ASN A 319 22.65 -17.32 0.88
CA ASN A 319 22.24 -17.73 2.21
C ASN A 319 21.03 -16.95 2.70
N THR A 320 20.12 -17.63 3.40
CA THR A 320 18.93 -17.00 4.01
C THR A 320 19.19 -16.78 5.50
N VAL A 321 18.85 -15.57 5.96
CA VAL A 321 19.06 -15.16 7.36
C VAL A 321 17.86 -15.49 8.23
N SER A 322 16.66 -15.42 7.67
CA SER A 322 15.40 -15.74 8.32
C SER A 322 14.31 -15.96 7.29
N TYR A 323 13.32 -16.77 7.62
CA TYR A 323 12.13 -16.96 6.77
C TYR A 323 10.86 -17.08 7.61
N THR A 324 9.75 -16.64 7.06
CA THR A 324 8.41 -16.81 7.62
C THR A 324 7.48 -17.35 6.57
N HIS A 325 6.55 -18.18 6.98
CA HIS A 325 5.47 -18.67 6.11
C HIS A 325 4.26 -17.73 6.29
N LEU A 326 3.97 -16.93 5.27
CA LEU A 326 2.76 -16.11 5.24
C LEU A 326 1.61 -16.98 4.71
N ARG A 327 0.63 -17.25 5.57
CA ARG A 327 -0.66 -17.77 5.12
C ARG A 327 -1.49 -16.60 4.62
N ALA A 328 -2.09 -16.73 3.43
CA ALA A 328 -3.13 -15.81 3.02
C ALA A 328 -4.24 -15.82 4.09
N HIS A 329 -4.60 -14.65 4.61
CA HIS A 329 -5.69 -14.54 5.56
C HIS A 329 -7.00 -14.93 4.86
N GLU A 330 -7.53 -16.10 5.21
CA GLU A 330 -8.94 -16.37 5.06
C GLU A 330 -9.68 -15.50 6.08
N THR A 331 -10.18 -14.36 5.66
CA THR A 331 -11.25 -13.68 6.39
C THR A 331 -12.56 -14.26 5.89
N GLN A 332 -13.24 -14.99 6.79
CA GLN A 332 -14.64 -15.39 6.67
C GLN A 332 -15.55 -14.19 6.38
#